data_f12673f593535c4bad5ff02e3cfc1c96
#
_entry.id   f12673f593535c4bad5ff02e3cfc1c96
#
_cell.length_a   1.000
_cell.length_b   1.000
_cell.length_c   1.000
_cell.angle_alpha   90.00
_cell.angle_beta   90.00
_cell.angle_gamma   90.00
#
_symmetry.space_group_name_H-M   'P 1'
#
loop_
_entity.id
_entity.type
_entity.pdbx_description
1 polymer ?
#
loop_
_entity_poly.entity_id
_entity_poly.type
_entity_poly.pdbx_seq_one_letter_code
_entity_poly.pdbx_strand_id
1 'polypeptide(L)'
;MNSWLRYVITLCVVLCLLSLGTLGWLAFVTTEAGPEIGVFKFSAPLQVLQPKESSNGRGKEADALAEGSEVQAGHEDLLAKLAALNASKAVVPDEMLLSFRSPEALAAFRLRAREAGLQVLYSDSRLNAARVRYQDAARLADELVKHGPDYQNIGPNVLIWVPGTPEPPPKDAENAGGLAAFESSGLAMLGVGVVDRSRWGQGVKVAVLDTGVTAHPALQNVKVTHIDLVKDGQPYNGHGTAMASLIAGQNGQEGGVAPASEILDFRVADAEGLGNVGLVAQGILQAVDAGARVINISLGTPTDTSLLRSAVEYAQSRGVIVVAAAGNEQLAQLAYPAGYAAVISVAAVDAQGRQAYFSNSGEGLFIAAPGVGIVSAYSEGKTVIGSGTSQAAALTSGAVSALLSRHYQAARVPQVLTQNAFRTGAPASQVGAGILRLP
;
A
#
# COMPACT_ATOMS: atom_id res chain seq x y z
N MET A 1 36.28 53.40 -0.57
CA MET A 1 35.54 52.40 0.20
C MET A 1 36.44 51.14 0.22
N ASN A 2 37.04 50.83 1.38
CA ASN A 2 38.10 49.88 1.52
C ASN A 2 37.62 48.42 1.18
N SER A 3 38.49 47.65 0.54
CA SER A 3 38.20 46.24 0.12
C SER A 3 37.69 45.37 1.28
N TRP A 4 38.10 45.66 2.49
CA TRP A 4 37.65 44.98 3.71
C TRP A 4 36.17 45.24 4.03
N LEU A 5 35.65 46.44 3.80
CA LEU A 5 34.24 46.79 4.03
C LEU A 5 33.30 46.07 3.01
N ARG A 6 33.77 45.87 1.77
CA ARG A 6 33.05 45.04 0.79
C ARG A 6 32.98 43.59 1.18
N TYR A 7 34.04 43.05 1.75
CA TYR A 7 34.09 41.66 2.22
C TYR A 7 33.14 41.40 3.40
N VAL A 8 33.08 42.36 4.37
CA VAL A 8 32.18 42.28 5.52
C VAL A 8 30.72 42.38 5.08
N ILE A 9 30.41 43.33 4.16
CA ILE A 9 29.05 43.49 3.65
C ILE A 9 28.62 42.20 2.86
N THR A 10 29.49 41.65 2.02
CA THR A 10 29.16 40.43 1.27
C THR A 10 29.00 39.24 2.22
N LEU A 11 29.80 39.10 3.26
CA LEU A 11 29.70 38.04 4.26
C LEU A 11 28.40 38.16 5.07
N CYS A 12 28.02 39.39 5.47
CA CYS A 12 26.73 39.63 6.16
C CYS A 12 25.52 39.34 5.29
N VAL A 13 25.58 39.66 4.01
CA VAL A 13 24.47 39.36 3.06
C VAL A 13 24.36 37.85 2.83
N VAL A 14 25.48 37.14 2.69
CA VAL A 14 25.48 35.69 2.54
C VAL A 14 24.98 35.00 3.81
N LEU A 15 25.39 35.46 5.01
CA LEU A 15 24.89 34.94 6.28
C LEU A 15 23.41 35.25 6.52
N CYS A 16 22.92 36.42 6.10
CA CYS A 16 21.48 36.75 6.15
C CYS A 16 20.67 35.89 5.16
N LEU A 17 21.17 35.64 3.96
CA LEU A 17 20.51 34.77 2.98
C LEU A 17 20.50 33.31 3.41
N LEU A 18 21.56 32.83 4.07
CA LEU A 18 21.63 31.49 4.66
C LEU A 18 20.69 31.36 5.86
N SER A 19 20.57 32.39 6.73
CA SER A 19 19.64 32.37 7.86
C SER A 19 18.18 32.47 7.44
N LEU A 20 17.85 33.21 6.37
CA LEU A 20 16.50 33.26 5.80
C LEU A 20 16.17 31.95 5.06
N GLY A 21 17.15 31.32 4.43
CA GLY A 21 16.98 29.99 3.81
C GLY A 21 16.72 28.88 4.85
N THR A 22 17.45 28.89 5.98
CA THR A 22 17.26 27.92 7.06
C THR A 22 16.00 28.15 7.87
N LEU A 23 15.57 29.40 8.09
CA LEU A 23 14.30 29.73 8.73
C LEU A 23 13.11 29.38 7.83
N GLY A 24 13.21 29.57 6.51
CA GLY A 24 12.22 29.10 5.55
C GLY A 24 12.12 27.57 5.51
N TRP A 25 13.23 26.88 5.66
CA TRP A 25 13.28 25.41 5.69
C TRP A 25 12.76 24.83 7.02
N LEU A 26 13.10 25.47 8.17
CA LEU A 26 12.54 25.07 9.46
C LEU A 26 11.04 25.36 9.59
N ALA A 27 10.53 26.42 8.94
CA ALA A 27 9.09 26.69 8.91
C ALA A 27 8.33 25.69 8.00
N PHE A 28 8.99 25.08 7.00
CA PHE A 28 8.40 24.07 6.13
C PHE A 28 8.35 22.65 6.74
N VAL A 29 9.21 22.38 7.74
CA VAL A 29 9.29 21.06 8.41
C VAL A 29 8.36 20.96 9.63
N THR A 30 7.79 22.07 10.13
CA THR A 30 6.98 22.05 11.37
C THR A 30 5.47 22.26 11.17
N THR A 31 4.96 22.36 9.94
CA THR A 31 3.51 22.51 9.69
C THR A 31 3.08 21.81 8.40
N GLU A 32 3.23 20.51 8.32
CA GLU A 32 2.38 19.70 7.45
C GLU A 32 2.07 18.39 8.17
N ALA A 33 1.10 18.44 9.09
CA ALA A 33 0.09 17.40 9.09
C ALA A 33 -0.47 17.42 7.67
N GLY A 34 -0.12 16.43 6.83
CA GLY A 34 -0.69 16.29 5.49
C GLY A 34 -2.21 16.38 5.61
N PRO A 35 -2.92 16.92 4.61
CA PRO A 35 -4.36 17.04 4.71
C PRO A 35 -4.90 15.65 5.08
N GLU A 36 -5.64 15.57 6.20
CA GLU A 36 -6.40 14.38 6.52
C GLU A 36 -7.28 14.11 5.30
N ILE A 37 -6.95 13.07 4.53
CA ILE A 37 -7.74 12.65 3.38
C ILE A 37 -9.00 12.06 3.98
N GLY A 38 -9.99 12.91 4.21
CA GLY A 38 -11.22 12.57 4.89
C GLY A 38 -11.98 11.50 4.11
N VAL A 39 -12.10 10.32 4.67
CA VAL A 39 -13.11 9.36 4.25
C VAL A 39 -14.45 9.97 4.61
N PHE A 40 -15.28 10.26 3.59
CA PHE A 40 -16.63 10.74 3.83
C PHE A 40 -17.44 9.60 4.47
N LYS A 41 -17.51 9.60 5.81
CA LYS A 41 -18.50 8.83 6.54
C LYS A 41 -19.74 9.70 6.64
N PHE A 42 -20.78 9.34 5.91
CA PHE A 42 -22.11 9.83 6.26
C PHE A 42 -22.50 9.18 7.59
N SER A 43 -22.23 9.87 8.70
CA SER A 43 -22.50 9.38 10.05
C SER A 43 -24.00 9.44 10.43
N ALA A 44 -24.85 9.94 9.56
CA ALA A 44 -26.30 9.76 9.62
C ALA A 44 -26.84 9.64 8.18
N PRO A 45 -27.90 8.85 7.93
CA PRO A 45 -28.64 9.05 6.68
C PRO A 45 -29.04 10.53 6.66
N LEU A 46 -28.86 11.20 5.51
CA LEU A 46 -29.61 12.43 5.24
C LEU A 46 -31.05 12.10 5.65
N GLN A 47 -31.49 12.65 6.77
CA GLN A 47 -32.87 12.47 7.18
C GLN A 47 -33.72 13.11 6.10
N VAL A 48 -34.22 12.29 5.20
CA VAL A 48 -35.40 12.65 4.43
C VAL A 48 -36.48 12.78 5.50
N LEU A 49 -36.75 14.02 5.90
CA LEU A 49 -37.88 14.35 6.78
C LEU A 49 -39.12 13.82 6.08
N GLN A 50 -39.71 12.76 6.65
CA GLN A 50 -41.05 12.34 6.21
C GLN A 50 -41.98 13.55 6.40
N PRO A 51 -42.81 13.89 5.42
CA PRO A 51 -43.74 15.00 5.55
C PRO A 51 -44.60 14.72 6.77
N LYS A 52 -44.55 15.56 7.79
CA LYS A 52 -45.57 15.64 8.79
C LYS A 52 -46.83 16.08 8.08
N GLU A 53 -47.89 15.26 8.10
CA GLU A 53 -49.21 15.69 7.75
C GLU A 53 -49.59 16.89 8.66
N SER A 54 -49.49 18.10 8.14
CA SER A 54 -50.03 19.30 8.74
C SER A 54 -51.03 19.93 7.78
N SER A 55 -52.28 19.93 8.22
CA SER A 55 -53.36 20.70 7.66
C SER A 55 -53.02 22.19 7.72
N ASN A 56 -52.61 22.80 6.61
CA ASN A 56 -52.96 24.16 6.14
C ASN A 56 -52.01 24.61 5.03
N GLY A 57 -52.60 24.99 3.94
CA GLY A 57 -51.94 25.24 2.64
C GLY A 57 -51.10 26.50 2.50
N ARG A 58 -50.32 26.93 3.53
CA ARG A 58 -49.33 28.00 3.43
C ARG A 58 -47.88 27.60 3.80
N GLY A 59 -47.64 26.35 4.21
CA GLY A 59 -46.30 25.87 4.59
C GLY A 59 -45.49 25.23 3.45
N LYS A 60 -46.12 24.84 2.36
CA LYS A 60 -45.46 24.01 1.33
C LYS A 60 -44.39 24.71 0.50
N GLU A 61 -44.46 26.03 0.31
CA GLU A 61 -43.43 26.78 -0.45
C GLU A 61 -42.21 27.10 0.39
N ALA A 62 -42.37 27.35 1.70
CA ALA A 62 -41.25 27.62 2.60
C ALA A 62 -40.43 26.35 2.91
N ASP A 63 -41.10 25.19 3.07
CA ASP A 63 -40.43 23.89 3.31
C ASP A 63 -39.68 23.42 2.04
N ALA A 64 -40.25 23.60 0.86
CA ALA A 64 -39.58 23.28 -0.41
C ALA A 64 -38.36 24.18 -0.69
N LEU A 65 -38.41 25.44 -0.28
CA LEU A 65 -37.28 26.39 -0.39
C LEU A 65 -36.17 26.04 0.65
N ALA A 66 -36.54 25.60 1.84
CA ALA A 66 -35.58 25.18 2.86
C ALA A 66 -34.89 23.85 2.47
N GLU A 67 -35.62 22.85 1.99
CA GLU A 67 -35.07 21.61 1.45
C GLU A 67 -34.16 21.86 0.24
N GLY A 68 -34.56 22.76 -0.67
CA GLY A 68 -33.71 23.15 -1.80
C GLY A 68 -32.42 23.85 -1.37
N SER A 69 -32.44 24.65 -0.33
CA SER A 69 -31.27 25.36 0.20
C SER A 69 -30.31 24.42 0.94
N GLU A 70 -30.78 23.45 1.70
CA GLU A 70 -29.95 22.45 2.37
C GLU A 70 -29.28 21.48 1.37
N VAL A 71 -29.99 21.03 0.36
CA VAL A 71 -29.46 20.22 -0.74
C VAL A 71 -28.41 20.98 -1.53
N GLN A 72 -28.64 22.26 -1.80
CA GLN A 72 -27.68 23.11 -2.52
C GLN A 72 -26.42 23.40 -1.69
N ALA A 73 -26.56 23.65 -0.39
CA ALA A 73 -25.42 23.81 0.52
C ALA A 73 -24.59 22.53 0.62
N GLY A 74 -25.24 21.35 0.65
CA GLY A 74 -24.56 20.05 0.62
C GLY A 74 -23.81 19.79 -0.70
N HIS A 75 -24.39 20.21 -1.82
CA HIS A 75 -23.78 20.10 -3.14
C HIS A 75 -22.54 20.99 -3.29
N GLU A 76 -22.61 22.26 -2.84
CA GLU A 76 -21.48 23.19 -2.88
C GLU A 76 -20.31 22.75 -1.98
N ASP A 77 -20.60 22.25 -0.77
CA ASP A 77 -19.59 21.68 0.14
C ASP A 77 -18.89 20.46 -0.50
N LEU A 78 -19.66 19.60 -1.17
CA LEU A 78 -19.11 18.44 -1.85
C LEU A 78 -18.22 18.83 -3.03
N LEU A 79 -18.61 19.84 -3.82
CA LEU A 79 -17.78 20.37 -4.91
C LEU A 79 -16.46 20.94 -4.40
N ALA A 80 -16.49 21.71 -3.30
CA ALA A 80 -15.28 22.25 -2.68
C ALA A 80 -14.33 21.12 -2.22
N LYS A 81 -14.87 20.05 -1.63
CA LYS A 81 -14.10 18.88 -1.22
C LYS A 81 -13.51 18.11 -2.41
N LEU A 82 -14.27 17.91 -3.48
CA LEU A 82 -13.76 17.27 -4.70
C LEU A 82 -12.65 18.09 -5.35
N ALA A 83 -12.78 19.41 -5.38
CA ALA A 83 -11.73 20.30 -5.87
C ALA A 83 -10.45 20.21 -5.02
N ALA A 84 -10.58 20.18 -3.69
CA ALA A 84 -9.45 20.02 -2.78
C ALA A 84 -8.77 18.65 -2.95
N LEU A 85 -9.53 17.58 -3.15
CA LEU A 85 -8.99 16.25 -3.42
C LEU A 85 -8.20 16.23 -4.74
N ASN A 86 -8.74 16.79 -5.81
CA ASN A 86 -8.05 16.85 -7.10
C ASN A 86 -6.77 17.71 -7.08
N ALA A 87 -6.67 18.67 -6.19
CA ALA A 87 -5.45 19.44 -5.96
C ALA A 87 -4.39 18.67 -5.16
N SER A 88 -4.76 17.58 -4.51
CA SER A 88 -3.85 16.75 -3.73
C SER A 88 -2.97 15.88 -4.62
N LYS A 89 -1.66 15.85 -4.33
CA LYS A 89 -0.71 14.94 -4.98
C LYS A 89 -0.78 13.49 -4.46
N ALA A 90 -1.64 13.22 -3.48
CA ALA A 90 -1.77 11.91 -2.85
C ALA A 90 -2.89 11.04 -3.45
N VAL A 91 -3.59 11.53 -4.46
CA VAL A 91 -4.73 10.83 -5.07
C VAL A 91 -4.64 10.81 -6.60
N VAL A 92 -5.33 9.88 -7.22
CA VAL A 92 -5.53 9.88 -8.68
C VAL A 92 -6.57 10.94 -9.02
N PRO A 93 -6.24 11.96 -9.83
CA PRO A 93 -7.19 13.00 -10.20
C PRO A 93 -8.44 12.41 -10.86
N ASP A 94 -9.59 13.01 -10.57
CA ASP A 94 -10.88 12.65 -11.15
C ASP A 94 -11.33 11.20 -10.96
N GLU A 95 -10.74 10.48 -9.98
CA GLU A 95 -11.15 9.12 -9.63
C GLU A 95 -11.66 9.02 -8.20
N MET A 96 -12.77 8.28 -8.04
CA MET A 96 -13.37 7.98 -6.74
C MET A 96 -13.55 6.48 -6.55
N LEU A 97 -13.47 6.08 -5.29
CA LEU A 97 -13.81 4.75 -4.80
C LEU A 97 -15.14 4.83 -4.07
N LEU A 98 -16.14 4.13 -4.59
CA LEU A 98 -17.50 4.11 -4.07
C LEU A 98 -17.78 2.73 -3.49
N SER A 99 -18.22 2.67 -2.24
CA SER A 99 -18.74 1.44 -1.63
C SER A 99 -20.24 1.59 -1.38
N PHE A 100 -21.00 0.55 -1.69
CA PHE A 100 -22.45 0.54 -1.65
C PHE A 100 -22.96 -0.28 -0.47
N ARG A 101 -24.13 0.08 0.06
CA ARG A 101 -24.74 -0.60 1.20
C ARG A 101 -25.24 -2.01 0.86
N SER A 102 -25.53 -2.28 -0.41
CA SER A 102 -25.99 -3.59 -0.87
C SER A 102 -25.58 -3.89 -2.32
N PRO A 103 -25.62 -5.17 -2.73
CA PRO A 103 -25.43 -5.56 -4.14
C PRO A 103 -26.45 -4.90 -5.08
N GLU A 104 -27.68 -4.68 -4.63
CA GLU A 104 -28.76 -4.04 -5.41
C GLU A 104 -28.44 -2.56 -5.65
N ALA A 105 -27.91 -1.85 -4.63
CA ALA A 105 -27.46 -0.47 -4.78
C ALA A 105 -26.32 -0.34 -5.80
N LEU A 106 -25.33 -1.25 -5.76
CA LEU A 106 -24.27 -1.31 -6.77
C LEU A 106 -24.85 -1.61 -8.17
N ALA A 107 -25.77 -2.54 -8.27
CA ALA A 107 -26.41 -2.89 -9.55
C ALA A 107 -27.20 -1.70 -10.13
N ALA A 108 -27.97 -1.01 -9.30
CA ALA A 108 -28.70 0.21 -9.68
C ALA A 108 -27.74 1.32 -10.13
N PHE A 109 -26.65 1.55 -9.39
CA PHE A 109 -25.60 2.50 -9.79
C PHE A 109 -25.01 2.17 -11.16
N ARG A 110 -24.67 0.92 -11.45
CA ARG A 110 -24.11 0.51 -12.74
C ARG A 110 -25.02 0.86 -13.93
N LEU A 111 -26.34 0.82 -13.75
CA LEU A 111 -27.30 1.17 -14.79
C LEU A 111 -27.34 2.67 -15.06
N ARG A 112 -27.20 3.51 -14.02
CA ARG A 112 -27.32 4.97 -14.13
C ARG A 112 -25.98 5.71 -14.27
N ALA A 113 -24.84 5.05 -13.96
CA ALA A 113 -23.51 5.69 -13.95
C ALA A 113 -23.18 6.44 -15.24
N ARG A 114 -23.49 5.86 -16.41
CA ARG A 114 -23.26 6.48 -17.70
C ARG A 114 -24.09 7.76 -17.91
N GLU A 115 -25.35 7.76 -17.49
CA GLU A 115 -26.23 8.93 -17.58
C GLU A 115 -25.76 10.04 -16.63
N ALA A 116 -25.23 9.65 -15.47
CA ALA A 116 -24.57 10.55 -14.53
C ALA A 116 -23.20 11.06 -15.01
N GLY A 117 -22.74 10.67 -16.21
CA GLY A 117 -21.43 11.09 -16.73
C GLY A 117 -20.24 10.43 -16.05
N LEU A 118 -20.44 9.26 -15.40
CA LEU A 118 -19.43 8.51 -14.69
C LEU A 118 -18.96 7.31 -15.51
N GLN A 119 -17.65 7.15 -15.64
CA GLN A 119 -17.03 5.97 -16.21
C GLN A 119 -16.71 4.97 -15.11
N VAL A 120 -17.37 3.82 -15.09
CA VAL A 120 -17.01 2.72 -14.18
C VAL A 120 -15.76 2.02 -14.73
N LEU A 121 -14.62 2.22 -14.07
CA LEU A 121 -13.34 1.61 -14.45
C LEU A 121 -13.24 0.16 -13.97
N TYR A 122 -13.78 -0.11 -12.78
CA TYR A 122 -13.88 -1.43 -12.18
C TYR A 122 -15.05 -1.46 -11.19
N SER A 123 -15.66 -2.60 -11.02
CA SER A 123 -16.65 -2.82 -9.95
C SER A 123 -16.69 -4.28 -9.55
N ASP A 124 -16.94 -4.54 -8.28
CA ASP A 124 -16.97 -5.88 -7.71
C ASP A 124 -18.12 -6.03 -6.71
N SER A 125 -18.97 -7.04 -6.94
CA SER A 125 -20.13 -7.30 -6.08
C SER A 125 -19.77 -7.94 -4.74
N ARG A 126 -18.59 -8.54 -4.61
CA ARG A 126 -18.13 -9.14 -3.33
C ARG A 126 -17.84 -8.07 -2.30
N LEU A 127 -17.33 -6.91 -2.75
CA LEU A 127 -17.07 -5.75 -1.90
C LEU A 127 -18.17 -4.70 -2.00
N ASN A 128 -19.19 -4.90 -2.86
CA ASN A 128 -20.18 -3.88 -3.20
C ASN A 128 -19.49 -2.55 -3.52
N ALA A 129 -18.48 -2.55 -4.38
CA ALA A 129 -17.67 -1.38 -4.61
C ALA A 129 -17.42 -1.12 -6.11
N ALA A 130 -17.18 0.14 -6.44
CA ALA A 130 -16.78 0.57 -7.77
C ALA A 130 -15.66 1.61 -7.70
N ARG A 131 -14.73 1.54 -8.66
CA ARG A 131 -13.79 2.58 -9.02
C ARG A 131 -14.33 3.32 -10.22
N VAL A 132 -14.53 4.61 -10.09
CA VAL A 132 -15.13 5.45 -11.12
C VAL A 132 -14.22 6.61 -11.47
N ARG A 133 -14.31 7.05 -12.74
CA ARG A 133 -13.73 8.31 -13.22
C ARG A 133 -14.86 9.23 -13.63
N TYR A 134 -14.74 10.51 -13.25
CA TYR A 134 -15.69 11.55 -13.65
C TYR A 134 -14.97 12.61 -14.50
N GLN A 135 -15.72 13.23 -15.40
CA GLN A 135 -15.22 14.36 -16.21
C GLN A 135 -15.76 15.70 -15.67
N ASP A 136 -16.83 15.65 -14.89
CA ASP A 136 -17.53 16.79 -14.35
C ASP A 136 -17.86 16.51 -12.88
N ALA A 137 -17.22 17.29 -11.99
CA ALA A 137 -17.41 17.17 -10.55
C ALA A 137 -18.85 17.48 -10.11
N ALA A 138 -19.56 18.37 -10.83
CA ALA A 138 -20.95 18.71 -10.53
C ALA A 138 -21.87 17.52 -10.76
N ARG A 139 -21.68 16.77 -11.85
CA ARG A 139 -22.44 15.55 -12.12
C ARG A 139 -22.18 14.45 -11.10
N LEU A 140 -20.94 14.30 -10.64
CA LEU A 140 -20.62 13.40 -9.55
C LEU A 140 -21.34 13.84 -8.26
N ALA A 141 -21.28 15.13 -7.93
CA ALA A 141 -21.95 15.66 -6.75
C ALA A 141 -23.46 15.46 -6.80
N ASP A 142 -24.11 15.70 -7.95
CA ASP A 142 -25.52 15.43 -8.17
C ASP A 142 -25.89 13.97 -7.92
N GLU A 143 -25.08 13.03 -8.46
CA GLU A 143 -25.27 11.59 -8.26
C GLU A 143 -25.17 11.22 -6.77
N LEU A 144 -24.11 11.73 -6.09
CA LEU A 144 -23.87 11.42 -4.68
C LEU A 144 -24.93 12.01 -3.75
N VAL A 145 -25.42 13.21 -4.03
CA VAL A 145 -26.51 13.85 -3.25
C VAL A 145 -27.83 13.13 -3.51
N LYS A 146 -28.19 12.90 -4.78
CA LYS A 146 -29.46 12.30 -5.17
C LYS A 146 -29.63 10.86 -4.68
N HIS A 147 -28.53 10.09 -4.66
CA HIS A 147 -28.52 8.67 -4.31
C HIS A 147 -27.71 8.38 -3.05
N GLY A 148 -27.53 9.37 -2.16
CA GLY A 148 -26.76 9.25 -0.90
C GLY A 148 -27.07 7.99 -0.08
N PRO A 149 -28.36 7.57 0.08
CA PRO A 149 -28.71 6.34 0.79
C PRO A 149 -28.11 5.05 0.23
N ASP A 150 -27.74 5.00 -1.06
CA ASP A 150 -27.12 3.83 -1.68
C ASP A 150 -25.67 3.61 -1.24
N TYR A 151 -24.99 4.68 -0.83
CA TYR A 151 -23.55 4.64 -0.54
C TYR A 151 -23.27 4.34 0.93
N GLN A 152 -22.27 3.49 1.15
CA GLN A 152 -21.70 3.20 2.47
C GLN A 152 -20.48 4.05 2.76
N ASN A 153 -19.56 4.13 1.78
CA ASN A 153 -18.37 4.98 1.83
C ASN A 153 -18.11 5.59 0.46
N ILE A 154 -17.58 6.81 0.48
CA ILE A 154 -17.13 7.55 -0.70
C ILE A 154 -15.76 8.10 -0.35
N GLY A 155 -14.76 7.83 -1.19
CA GLY A 155 -13.41 8.31 -0.96
C GLY A 155 -12.61 8.44 -2.25
N PRO A 156 -11.49 9.16 -2.22
CA PRO A 156 -10.60 9.30 -3.37
C PRO A 156 -9.90 7.97 -3.67
N ASN A 157 -9.45 7.81 -4.92
CA ASN A 157 -8.52 6.75 -5.27
C ASN A 157 -7.10 7.18 -4.86
N VAL A 158 -6.67 6.76 -3.67
CA VAL A 158 -5.40 7.14 -3.07
C VAL A 158 -4.24 6.49 -3.82
N LEU A 159 -3.15 7.25 -4.02
CA LEU A 159 -1.90 6.72 -4.55
C LEU A 159 -1.24 5.77 -3.54
N ILE A 160 -0.60 4.76 -4.06
CA ILE A 160 0.23 3.80 -3.34
C ILE A 160 1.51 3.61 -4.14
N TRP A 161 2.64 3.44 -3.48
CA TRP A 161 3.92 3.37 -4.18
C TRP A 161 4.82 2.27 -3.60
N VAL A 162 5.75 1.83 -4.44
CA VAL A 162 6.90 1.06 -3.99
C VAL A 162 7.70 1.97 -3.04
N PRO A 163 7.95 1.57 -1.79
CA PRO A 163 8.74 2.38 -0.88
C PRO A 163 10.09 2.72 -1.52
N GLY A 164 10.44 4.01 -1.54
CA GLY A 164 11.67 4.50 -2.15
C GLY A 164 12.92 3.81 -1.59
N THR A 165 14.03 3.91 -2.33
CA THR A 165 15.34 3.54 -1.77
C THR A 165 15.56 4.35 -0.50
N PRO A 166 15.93 3.69 0.63
CA PRO A 166 16.15 4.41 1.88
C PRO A 166 17.14 5.55 1.70
N GLU A 167 16.80 6.74 2.22
CA GLU A 167 17.75 7.84 2.28
C GLU A 167 18.96 7.44 3.16
N PRO A 168 20.15 8.03 2.93
CA PRO A 168 21.29 7.78 3.79
C PRO A 168 20.96 8.06 5.27
N PRO A 169 21.51 7.29 6.22
CA PRO A 169 21.26 7.54 7.62
C PRO A 169 21.67 8.98 8.00
N PRO A 170 20.96 9.60 8.96
CA PRO A 170 21.39 10.88 9.53
C PRO A 170 22.85 10.78 9.99
N LYS A 171 23.64 11.85 9.82
CA LYS A 171 25.06 11.88 10.17
C LYS A 171 25.37 11.45 11.61
N ASP A 172 24.43 11.68 12.51
CA ASP A 172 24.53 11.27 13.92
C ASP A 172 24.35 9.76 14.11
N ALA A 173 23.73 9.07 13.16
CA ALA A 173 23.56 7.61 13.17
C ALA A 173 24.77 6.87 12.57
N GLU A 174 25.62 7.52 11.77
CA GLU A 174 26.89 6.95 11.28
C GLU A 174 27.83 6.58 12.45
N ASN A 175 27.77 7.33 13.55
CA ASN A 175 28.55 7.06 14.77
C ASN A 175 27.97 5.92 15.63
N ALA A 176 26.75 5.43 15.36
CA ALA A 176 26.11 4.33 16.09
C ALA A 176 26.36 2.94 15.48
N GLY A 177 27.32 2.81 14.57
CA GLY A 177 27.63 1.58 13.84
C GLY A 177 26.63 1.39 12.69
N GLY A 178 27.04 1.70 11.45
CA GLY A 178 26.24 1.61 10.23
C GLY A 178 25.49 0.29 10.10
N LEU A 179 24.46 0.23 9.24
CA LEU A 179 23.73 -1.00 8.96
C LEU A 179 24.66 -2.06 8.38
N ALA A 180 24.57 -3.27 8.91
CA ALA A 180 25.30 -4.42 8.38
C ALA A 180 24.50 -5.04 7.22
N ALA A 181 25.03 -4.88 6.01
CA ALA A 181 24.44 -5.52 4.82
C ALA A 181 24.57 -7.04 4.89
N PHE A 182 23.56 -7.75 4.35
CA PHE A 182 23.63 -9.21 4.21
C PHE A 182 24.58 -9.63 3.09
N GLU A 183 24.66 -8.86 2.00
CA GLU A 183 25.41 -9.18 0.79
C GLU A 183 25.06 -10.57 0.22
N SER A 184 23.86 -11.03 0.50
CA SER A 184 23.28 -12.32 0.11
C SER A 184 21.75 -12.20 0.11
N SER A 185 21.05 -13.28 -0.22
CA SER A 185 19.58 -13.36 -0.11
C SER A 185 19.04 -13.41 1.34
N GLY A 186 19.89 -13.40 2.36
CA GLY A 186 19.46 -13.42 3.77
C GLY A 186 18.94 -14.75 4.30
N LEU A 187 18.96 -15.80 3.50
CA LEU A 187 18.38 -17.14 3.82
C LEU A 187 19.02 -17.78 5.07
N ALA A 188 20.30 -17.51 5.34
CA ALA A 188 20.98 -18.05 6.51
C ALA A 188 20.31 -17.58 7.82
N MET A 189 19.89 -16.33 7.90
CA MET A 189 19.20 -15.79 9.09
C MET A 189 17.85 -16.46 9.32
N LEU A 190 17.16 -16.85 8.24
CA LEU A 190 15.91 -17.59 8.33
C LEU A 190 16.10 -19.05 8.81
N GLY A 191 17.37 -19.49 9.00
CA GLY A 191 17.69 -20.87 9.37
C GLY A 191 17.66 -21.87 8.21
N VAL A 192 17.62 -21.41 6.96
CA VAL A 192 17.40 -22.26 5.79
C VAL A 192 18.52 -22.23 4.75
N GLY A 193 19.66 -21.63 5.09
CA GLY A 193 20.77 -21.48 4.15
C GLY A 193 21.38 -22.78 3.62
N VAL A 194 21.35 -23.86 4.41
CA VAL A 194 21.92 -25.19 4.07
C VAL A 194 20.88 -26.29 3.92
N VAL A 195 19.59 -25.96 3.96
CA VAL A 195 18.49 -26.93 3.85
C VAL A 195 18.12 -27.13 2.39
N ASP A 196 17.84 -28.39 1.99
CA ASP A 196 17.24 -28.66 0.67
C ASP A 196 15.81 -28.08 0.62
N ARG A 197 15.64 -27.03 -0.19
CA ARG A 197 14.40 -26.31 -0.40
C ARG A 197 13.77 -26.57 -1.77
N SER A 198 14.33 -27.48 -2.55
CA SER A 198 13.94 -27.74 -3.94
C SER A 198 12.43 -27.97 -4.12
N ARG A 199 11.75 -28.49 -3.09
CA ARG A 199 10.30 -28.75 -3.09
C ARG A 199 9.49 -27.73 -2.30
N TRP A 200 10.11 -26.74 -1.67
CA TRP A 200 9.38 -25.75 -0.90
C TRP A 200 8.58 -24.83 -1.82
N GLY A 201 7.32 -24.63 -1.48
CA GLY A 201 6.36 -23.92 -2.31
C GLY A 201 5.63 -24.78 -3.34
N GLN A 202 5.93 -26.09 -3.44
CA GLN A 202 5.27 -26.98 -4.40
C GLN A 202 3.74 -26.97 -4.22
N GLY A 203 3.01 -26.64 -5.29
CA GLY A 203 1.55 -26.54 -5.28
C GLY A 203 1.00 -25.28 -4.60
N VAL A 204 1.86 -24.32 -4.27
CA VAL A 204 1.47 -23.03 -3.71
C VAL A 204 1.63 -21.93 -4.74
N LYS A 205 0.55 -21.16 -5.01
CA LYS A 205 0.57 -19.97 -5.82
C LYS A 205 0.78 -18.76 -4.92
N VAL A 206 1.79 -17.95 -5.21
CA VAL A 206 2.07 -16.67 -4.53
C VAL A 206 1.79 -15.54 -5.50
N ALA A 207 0.84 -14.69 -5.19
CA ALA A 207 0.61 -13.47 -5.95
C ALA A 207 1.60 -12.39 -5.51
N VAL A 208 2.25 -11.74 -6.47
CA VAL A 208 3.13 -10.59 -6.28
C VAL A 208 2.41 -9.39 -6.88
N LEU A 209 1.88 -8.51 -6.03
CA LEU A 209 1.24 -7.28 -6.44
C LEU A 209 2.31 -6.18 -6.42
N ASP A 210 2.83 -5.83 -7.60
CA ASP A 210 4.03 -5.00 -7.72
C ASP A 210 4.10 -4.29 -9.10
N THR A 211 5.29 -3.95 -9.55
CA THR A 211 5.59 -3.29 -10.83
C THR A 211 5.68 -4.24 -12.03
N GLY A 212 5.37 -5.52 -11.82
CA GLY A 212 5.50 -6.57 -12.84
C GLY A 212 6.83 -7.34 -12.74
N VAL A 213 6.79 -8.59 -13.20
CA VAL A 213 7.92 -9.53 -13.19
C VAL A 213 8.46 -9.69 -14.61
N THR A 214 9.74 -9.45 -14.81
CA THR A 214 10.42 -9.63 -16.10
C THR A 214 11.16 -10.97 -16.14
N ALA A 215 11.49 -11.43 -17.34
CA ALA A 215 12.31 -12.62 -17.52
C ALA A 215 13.69 -12.44 -16.87
N HIS A 216 14.10 -13.43 -16.07
CA HIS A 216 15.40 -13.44 -15.40
C HIS A 216 15.90 -14.89 -15.25
N PRO A 217 17.23 -15.15 -15.34
CA PRO A 217 17.79 -16.51 -15.17
C PRO A 217 17.40 -17.16 -13.85
N ALA A 218 17.31 -16.40 -12.74
CA ALA A 218 16.87 -16.93 -11.44
C ALA A 218 15.41 -17.41 -11.43
N LEU A 219 14.58 -16.97 -12.37
CA LEU A 219 13.16 -17.34 -12.49
C LEU A 219 12.89 -18.24 -13.71
N GLN A 220 13.91 -18.69 -14.43
CA GLN A 220 13.77 -19.41 -15.71
C GLN A 220 12.85 -20.64 -15.63
N ASN A 221 12.90 -21.39 -14.52
CA ASN A 221 12.07 -22.58 -14.32
C ASN A 221 10.91 -22.34 -13.35
N VAL A 222 10.67 -21.09 -12.94
CA VAL A 222 9.51 -20.72 -12.14
C VAL A 222 8.33 -20.47 -13.07
N LYS A 223 7.20 -21.08 -12.79
CA LYS A 223 5.97 -20.77 -13.52
C LYS A 223 5.47 -19.40 -13.09
N VAL A 224 5.52 -18.45 -14.01
CA VAL A 224 5.02 -17.08 -13.81
C VAL A 224 3.81 -16.88 -14.71
N THR A 225 2.71 -16.37 -14.14
CA THR A 225 1.51 -15.95 -14.87
C THR A 225 1.35 -14.45 -14.73
N HIS A 226 1.39 -13.73 -15.86
CA HIS A 226 1.36 -12.26 -15.88
C HIS A 226 -0.07 -11.73 -16.02
N ILE A 227 -0.43 -10.78 -15.16
CA ILE A 227 -1.68 -10.03 -15.18
C ILE A 227 -1.35 -8.54 -15.03
N ASP A 228 -1.46 -7.79 -16.13
CA ASP A 228 -1.22 -6.34 -16.13
C ASP A 228 -2.55 -5.58 -15.89
N LEU A 229 -2.65 -4.90 -14.76
CA LEU A 229 -3.80 -4.06 -14.40
C LEU A 229 -3.53 -2.57 -14.68
N VAL A 230 -2.28 -2.17 -14.87
CA VAL A 230 -1.89 -0.78 -15.19
C VAL A 230 -2.20 -0.47 -16.65
N LYS A 231 -1.81 -1.36 -17.57
CA LYS A 231 -2.11 -1.28 -19.03
C LYS A 231 -1.63 0.01 -19.69
N ASP A 232 -0.49 0.54 -19.27
CA ASP A 232 0.12 1.75 -19.80
C ASP A 232 1.02 1.51 -21.01
N GLY A 233 1.31 0.25 -21.33
CA GLY A 233 2.20 -0.16 -22.41
C GLY A 233 3.68 0.17 -22.16
N GLN A 234 4.05 0.57 -20.95
CA GLN A 234 5.42 0.90 -20.58
C GLN A 234 6.21 -0.33 -20.12
N PRO A 235 7.56 -0.29 -20.19
CA PRO A 235 8.41 -1.35 -19.64
C PRO A 235 8.15 -1.57 -18.13
N TYR A 236 8.38 -2.80 -17.69
CA TYR A 236 8.28 -3.12 -16.27
C TYR A 236 9.50 -2.64 -15.49
N ASN A 237 9.28 -2.11 -14.30
CA ASN A 237 10.33 -1.87 -13.33
C ASN A 237 10.86 -3.21 -12.78
N GLY A 238 12.13 -3.26 -12.35
CA GLY A 238 12.74 -4.49 -11.85
C GLY A 238 12.32 -4.88 -10.42
N HIS A 239 11.59 -4.03 -9.68
CA HIS A 239 11.24 -4.28 -8.28
C HIS A 239 10.38 -5.54 -8.11
N GLY A 240 9.34 -5.73 -8.91
CA GLY A 240 8.53 -6.95 -8.87
C GLY A 240 9.33 -8.22 -9.20
N THR A 241 10.31 -8.13 -10.11
CA THR A 241 11.24 -9.23 -10.41
C THR A 241 12.10 -9.57 -9.19
N ALA A 242 12.58 -8.56 -8.47
CA ALA A 242 13.33 -8.74 -7.24
C ALA A 242 12.49 -9.46 -6.18
N MET A 243 11.25 -9.04 -5.96
CA MET A 243 10.34 -9.68 -5.01
C MET A 243 10.06 -11.13 -5.38
N ALA A 244 9.76 -11.41 -6.65
CA ALA A 244 9.52 -12.77 -7.15
C ALA A 244 10.74 -13.68 -6.95
N SER A 245 11.96 -13.16 -7.14
CA SER A 245 13.19 -13.93 -6.94
C SER A 245 13.42 -14.29 -5.47
N LEU A 246 13.18 -13.37 -4.53
CA LEU A 246 13.30 -13.65 -3.09
C LEU A 246 12.25 -14.67 -2.59
N ILE A 247 11.11 -14.76 -3.27
CA ILE A 247 10.08 -15.78 -3.00
C ILE A 247 10.48 -17.12 -3.61
N ALA A 248 10.75 -17.15 -4.93
CA ALA A 248 10.80 -18.39 -5.72
C ALA A 248 12.06 -18.56 -6.60
N GLY A 249 13.06 -17.67 -6.47
CA GLY A 249 14.30 -17.78 -7.23
C GLY A 249 14.99 -19.12 -7.05
N GLN A 250 15.56 -19.68 -8.13
CA GLN A 250 16.13 -21.03 -8.15
C GLN A 250 17.65 -21.06 -8.26
N ASN A 251 18.30 -19.93 -8.51
CA ASN A 251 19.74 -19.88 -8.77
C ASN A 251 20.54 -19.21 -7.63
N GLY A 252 21.62 -19.82 -7.21
CA GLY A 252 22.77 -19.26 -6.50
C GLY A 252 22.45 -18.19 -5.45
N GLN A 253 22.99 -17.00 -5.66
CA GLN A 253 22.88 -15.88 -4.71
C GLN A 253 21.47 -15.24 -4.71
N GLU A 254 20.72 -15.34 -5.81
CA GLU A 254 19.34 -14.84 -5.95
C GLU A 254 18.29 -15.86 -5.57
N GLY A 255 18.68 -16.94 -4.90
CA GLY A 255 17.77 -18.03 -4.53
C GLY A 255 16.71 -17.57 -3.53
N GLY A 256 15.44 -17.90 -3.82
CA GLY A 256 14.29 -17.61 -2.98
C GLY A 256 14.09 -18.64 -1.85
N VAL A 257 13.19 -18.31 -0.93
CA VAL A 257 12.86 -19.20 0.21
C VAL A 257 12.12 -20.46 -0.25
N ALA A 258 11.22 -20.34 -1.23
CA ALA A 258 10.32 -21.40 -1.70
C ALA A 258 10.40 -21.58 -3.23
N PRO A 259 11.50 -22.16 -3.75
CA PRO A 259 11.82 -22.20 -5.19
C PRO A 259 10.84 -23.01 -6.04
N ALA A 260 9.95 -23.82 -5.46
CA ALA A 260 8.91 -24.56 -6.19
C ALA A 260 7.54 -23.85 -6.18
N SER A 261 7.46 -22.61 -5.71
CA SER A 261 6.23 -21.82 -5.78
C SER A 261 5.90 -21.40 -7.22
N GLU A 262 4.60 -21.32 -7.53
CA GLU A 262 4.12 -20.64 -8.74
C GLU A 262 3.93 -19.14 -8.42
N ILE A 263 4.35 -18.26 -9.32
CA ILE A 263 4.17 -16.81 -9.18
C ILE A 263 2.99 -16.34 -10.04
N LEU A 264 2.05 -15.66 -9.41
CA LEU A 264 1.03 -14.87 -10.09
C LEU A 264 1.47 -13.40 -10.04
N ASP A 265 1.96 -12.90 -11.15
CA ASP A 265 2.46 -11.53 -11.28
C ASP A 265 1.30 -10.59 -11.59
N PHE A 266 0.91 -9.77 -10.62
CA PHE A 266 -0.08 -8.72 -10.78
C PHE A 266 0.63 -7.36 -10.86
N ARG A 267 0.76 -6.80 -12.06
CA ARG A 267 1.27 -5.46 -12.22
C ARG A 267 0.20 -4.45 -11.81
N VAL A 268 0.40 -3.80 -10.66
CA VAL A 268 -0.49 -2.81 -10.04
C VAL A 268 0.17 -1.43 -9.89
N ALA A 269 1.47 -1.34 -10.19
CA ALA A 269 2.24 -0.11 -10.21
C ALA A 269 2.99 0.04 -11.54
N ASP A 270 3.21 1.28 -11.97
CA ASP A 270 3.89 1.64 -13.20
C ASP A 270 5.42 1.48 -13.13
N ALA A 271 6.13 1.98 -14.15
CA ALA A 271 7.59 1.92 -14.22
C ALA A 271 8.28 2.76 -13.14
N GLU A 272 7.64 3.79 -12.64
CA GLU A 272 8.09 4.66 -11.56
C GLU A 272 7.77 4.07 -10.18
N GLY A 273 7.06 2.94 -10.12
CA GLY A 273 6.64 2.30 -8.88
C GLY A 273 5.37 2.91 -8.29
N LEU A 274 4.64 3.70 -9.05
CA LEU A 274 3.43 4.37 -8.62
C LEU A 274 2.19 3.57 -9.05
N GLY A 275 1.35 3.25 -8.09
CA GLY A 275 0.04 2.62 -8.27
C GLY A 275 -1.06 3.36 -7.54
N ASN A 276 -2.18 2.71 -7.36
CA ASN A 276 -3.28 3.26 -6.57
C ASN A 276 -4.05 2.15 -5.84
N VAL A 277 -4.75 2.55 -4.79
CA VAL A 277 -5.53 1.63 -3.94
C VAL A 277 -6.56 0.84 -4.73
N GLY A 278 -7.20 1.44 -5.74
CA GLY A 278 -8.18 0.76 -6.59
C GLY A 278 -7.57 -0.41 -7.36
N LEU A 279 -6.35 -0.25 -7.92
CA LEU A 279 -5.63 -1.32 -8.61
C LEU A 279 -5.18 -2.43 -7.66
N VAL A 280 -4.66 -2.06 -6.47
CA VAL A 280 -4.23 -3.05 -5.47
C VAL A 280 -5.42 -3.86 -4.96
N ALA A 281 -6.55 -3.22 -4.63
CA ALA A 281 -7.78 -3.92 -4.22
C ALA A 281 -8.28 -4.87 -5.32
N GLN A 282 -8.30 -4.43 -6.59
CA GLN A 282 -8.62 -5.28 -7.73
C GLN A 282 -7.65 -6.46 -7.85
N GLY A 283 -6.35 -6.22 -7.71
CA GLY A 283 -5.31 -7.26 -7.74
C GLY A 283 -5.50 -8.30 -6.64
N ILE A 284 -5.81 -7.89 -5.42
CA ILE A 284 -6.11 -8.80 -4.30
C ILE A 284 -7.28 -9.72 -4.65
N LEU A 285 -8.40 -9.19 -5.14
CA LEU A 285 -9.58 -9.99 -5.48
C LEU A 285 -9.28 -10.98 -6.61
N GLN A 286 -8.61 -10.53 -7.66
CA GLN A 286 -8.23 -11.39 -8.79
C GLN A 286 -7.19 -12.45 -8.39
N ALA A 287 -6.27 -12.13 -7.46
CA ALA A 287 -5.33 -13.09 -6.91
C ALA A 287 -6.04 -14.24 -6.17
N VAL A 288 -7.07 -13.91 -5.37
CA VAL A 288 -7.93 -14.91 -4.72
C VAL A 288 -8.62 -15.79 -5.76
N ASP A 289 -9.19 -15.19 -6.81
CA ASP A 289 -9.85 -15.93 -7.90
C ASP A 289 -8.90 -16.84 -8.68
N ALA A 290 -7.65 -16.39 -8.88
CA ALA A 290 -6.58 -17.16 -9.52
C ALA A 290 -6.04 -18.31 -8.63
N GLY A 291 -6.53 -18.44 -7.40
CA GLY A 291 -6.16 -19.46 -6.44
C GLY A 291 -4.85 -19.18 -5.71
N ALA A 292 -4.47 -17.93 -5.54
CA ALA A 292 -3.36 -17.56 -4.67
C ALA A 292 -3.61 -18.06 -3.24
N ARG A 293 -2.56 -18.54 -2.60
CA ARG A 293 -2.56 -18.92 -1.18
C ARG A 293 -1.82 -17.86 -0.33
N VAL A 294 -0.94 -17.11 -0.97
CA VAL A 294 -0.18 -16.00 -0.40
C VAL A 294 -0.27 -14.81 -1.35
N ILE A 295 -0.41 -13.62 -0.81
CA ILE A 295 -0.33 -12.36 -1.54
C ILE A 295 0.79 -11.54 -0.92
N ASN A 296 1.82 -11.22 -1.71
CA ASN A 296 2.89 -10.30 -1.34
C ASN A 296 2.56 -8.90 -1.86
N ILE A 297 2.59 -7.90 -0.96
CA ILE A 297 2.38 -6.49 -1.30
C ILE A 297 3.58 -5.69 -0.77
N SER A 298 4.50 -5.36 -1.68
CA SER A 298 5.67 -4.54 -1.39
C SER A 298 5.45 -3.08 -1.81
N LEU A 299 4.24 -2.59 -1.54
CA LEU A 299 3.72 -1.25 -1.82
C LEU A 299 3.08 -0.71 -0.55
N GLY A 300 3.11 0.62 -0.37
CA GLY A 300 2.52 1.24 0.81
C GLY A 300 1.90 2.61 0.56
N THR A 301 0.96 2.98 1.43
CA THR A 301 0.39 4.33 1.56
C THR A 301 0.19 4.64 3.04
N PRO A 302 0.36 5.89 3.49
CA PRO A 302 0.05 6.27 4.86
C PRO A 302 -1.45 6.32 5.15
N THR A 303 -2.28 6.26 4.10
CA THR A 303 -3.73 6.48 4.20
C THR A 303 -4.49 5.17 4.32
N ASP A 304 -5.26 5.01 5.39
CA ASP A 304 -6.24 3.93 5.53
C ASP A 304 -7.45 4.18 4.61
N THR A 305 -7.81 3.17 3.83
CA THR A 305 -8.98 3.22 2.95
C THR A 305 -9.89 2.02 3.14
N SER A 306 -11.20 2.27 3.17
CA SER A 306 -12.19 1.20 3.37
C SER A 306 -12.14 0.12 2.29
N LEU A 307 -11.89 0.50 1.03
CA LEU A 307 -11.82 -0.47 -0.08
C LEU A 307 -10.64 -1.43 0.07
N LEU A 308 -9.44 -0.91 0.37
CA LEU A 308 -8.25 -1.76 0.54
C LEU A 308 -8.40 -2.68 1.75
N ARG A 309 -8.93 -2.15 2.85
CA ARG A 309 -9.24 -2.93 4.05
C ARG A 309 -10.19 -4.07 3.73
N SER A 310 -11.32 -3.78 3.05
CA SER A 310 -12.30 -4.80 2.68
C SER A 310 -11.73 -5.85 1.73
N ALA A 311 -10.85 -5.48 0.79
CA ALA A 311 -10.19 -6.43 -0.10
C ALA A 311 -9.25 -7.38 0.67
N VAL A 312 -8.49 -6.86 1.65
CA VAL A 312 -7.62 -7.66 2.53
C VAL A 312 -8.45 -8.60 3.40
N GLU A 313 -9.52 -8.12 4.03
CA GLU A 313 -10.43 -8.93 4.84
C GLU A 313 -11.11 -10.03 4.00
N TYR A 314 -11.48 -9.71 2.77
CA TYR A 314 -12.00 -10.71 1.84
C TYR A 314 -10.96 -11.80 1.56
N ALA A 315 -9.70 -11.46 1.25
CA ALA A 315 -8.64 -12.43 1.02
C ALA A 315 -8.46 -13.34 2.25
N GLN A 316 -8.40 -12.74 3.46
CA GLN A 316 -8.32 -13.48 4.71
C GLN A 316 -9.51 -14.45 4.91
N SER A 317 -10.74 -13.99 4.62
CA SER A 317 -11.96 -14.83 4.73
C SER A 317 -11.93 -16.05 3.80
N ARG A 318 -11.14 -15.95 2.70
CA ARG A 318 -10.90 -17.04 1.74
C ARG A 318 -9.70 -17.91 2.10
N GLY A 319 -9.08 -17.68 3.27
CA GLY A 319 -7.92 -18.42 3.73
C GLY A 319 -6.61 -18.07 2.99
N VAL A 320 -6.56 -16.92 2.32
CA VAL A 320 -5.38 -16.38 1.67
C VAL A 320 -4.61 -15.50 2.65
N ILE A 321 -3.32 -15.71 2.77
CA ILE A 321 -2.45 -14.96 3.69
C ILE A 321 -1.87 -13.77 2.93
N VAL A 322 -2.13 -12.56 3.44
CA VAL A 322 -1.55 -11.31 2.92
C VAL A 322 -0.32 -10.94 3.75
N VAL A 323 0.79 -10.70 3.08
CA VAL A 323 2.06 -10.25 3.65
C VAL A 323 2.39 -8.90 3.05
N ALA A 324 2.71 -7.91 3.87
CA ALA A 324 3.00 -6.57 3.37
C ALA A 324 4.18 -5.90 4.08
N ALA A 325 4.89 -5.05 3.33
CA ALA A 325 6.00 -4.24 3.79
C ALA A 325 5.53 -3.15 4.76
N ALA A 326 6.24 -2.97 5.88
CA ALA A 326 5.90 -1.97 6.90
C ALA A 326 6.04 -0.52 6.42
N GLY A 327 6.89 -0.28 5.39
CA GLY A 327 7.25 1.04 4.86
C GLY A 327 8.69 1.44 5.22
N ASN A 328 9.26 2.41 4.50
CA ASN A 328 10.68 2.81 4.60
C ASN A 328 10.87 4.29 5.00
N GLU A 329 9.88 4.91 5.58
CA GLU A 329 9.82 6.35 5.86
C GLU A 329 10.25 6.73 7.29
N GLN A 330 10.75 5.76 8.09
CA GLN A 330 11.13 5.93 9.52
C GLN A 330 9.93 6.36 10.41
N LEU A 331 8.72 6.10 9.98
CA LEU A 331 7.53 6.51 10.72
C LEU A 331 7.24 5.56 11.89
N ALA A 332 6.66 6.10 12.96
CA ALA A 332 6.07 5.32 14.05
C ALA A 332 4.65 4.83 13.72
N GLN A 333 4.40 4.57 12.44
CA GLN A 333 3.14 4.09 11.88
C GLN A 333 3.43 3.17 10.72
N LEU A 334 2.73 2.03 10.66
CA LEU A 334 2.83 1.09 9.55
C LEU A 334 2.11 1.66 8.33
N ALA A 335 2.72 1.49 7.15
CA ALA A 335 2.02 1.78 5.91
C ALA A 335 0.86 0.80 5.69
N TYR A 336 -0.20 1.23 4.99
CA TYR A 336 -1.27 0.32 4.57
C TYR A 336 -0.92 -0.31 3.21
N PRO A 337 -1.17 -1.64 3.05
CA PRO A 337 -2.02 -2.50 3.89
C PRO A 337 -1.35 -3.15 5.11
N ALA A 338 -0.05 -2.99 5.37
CA ALA A 338 0.64 -3.62 6.51
C ALA A 338 0.00 -3.25 7.87
N GLY A 339 -0.58 -2.06 8.00
CA GLY A 339 -1.27 -1.61 9.20
C GLY A 339 -2.60 -2.30 9.52
N TYR A 340 -3.13 -3.16 8.63
CA TYR A 340 -4.35 -3.91 8.91
C TYR A 340 -4.08 -5.16 9.72
N ALA A 341 -4.90 -5.42 10.74
CA ALA A 341 -4.75 -6.58 11.64
C ALA A 341 -4.80 -7.95 10.92
N ALA A 342 -5.39 -8.00 9.72
CA ALA A 342 -5.47 -9.20 8.88
C ALA A 342 -4.19 -9.49 8.07
N VAL A 343 -3.17 -8.62 8.16
CA VAL A 343 -1.95 -8.67 7.36
C VAL A 343 -0.76 -9.09 8.20
N ILE A 344 0.09 -9.94 7.66
CA ILE A 344 1.43 -10.18 8.20
C ILE A 344 2.31 -8.99 7.79
N SER A 345 2.42 -7.99 8.66
CA SER A 345 3.27 -6.83 8.47
C SER A 345 4.73 -7.14 8.75
N VAL A 346 5.65 -6.68 7.91
CA VAL A 346 7.05 -7.07 7.99
C VAL A 346 7.96 -5.84 8.02
N ALA A 347 8.74 -5.72 9.12
CA ALA A 347 9.82 -4.75 9.25
C ALA A 347 11.14 -5.31 8.70
N ALA A 348 12.09 -4.41 8.40
CA ALA A 348 13.42 -4.77 7.94
C ALA A 348 14.45 -4.80 9.07
N VAL A 349 15.30 -5.85 9.09
CA VAL A 349 16.49 -5.91 9.93
C VAL A 349 17.77 -6.07 9.12
N ASP A 350 18.90 -5.65 9.69
CA ASP A 350 20.23 -5.84 9.16
C ASP A 350 20.83 -7.22 9.52
N ALA A 351 22.04 -7.52 9.04
CA ALA A 351 22.72 -8.80 9.28
C ALA A 351 23.09 -9.06 10.75
N GLN A 352 23.01 -8.04 11.62
CA GLN A 352 23.18 -8.17 13.06
C GLN A 352 21.85 -8.30 13.81
N GLY A 353 20.73 -8.31 13.09
CA GLY A 353 19.39 -8.44 13.66
C GLY A 353 18.86 -7.14 14.27
N ARG A 354 19.45 -6.00 13.97
CA ARG A 354 18.97 -4.69 14.39
C ARG A 354 17.92 -4.20 13.41
N GLN A 355 16.88 -3.54 13.89
CA GLN A 355 15.92 -2.87 12.99
C GLN A 355 16.65 -1.88 12.08
N ALA A 356 16.38 -1.92 10.79
CA ALA A 356 16.90 -0.93 9.86
C ALA A 356 16.30 0.45 10.19
N TYR A 357 17.14 1.49 10.21
CA TYR A 357 16.71 2.84 10.58
C TYR A 357 15.54 3.36 9.75
N PHE A 358 15.49 2.99 8.46
CA PHE A 358 14.44 3.41 7.54
C PHE A 358 13.10 2.68 7.78
N SER A 359 13.14 1.50 8.40
CA SER A 359 11.94 0.67 8.57
C SER A 359 10.91 1.37 9.45
N ASN A 360 9.69 1.48 8.94
CA ASN A 360 8.58 1.91 9.78
C ASN A 360 8.40 0.95 10.95
N SER A 361 7.91 1.48 12.05
CA SER A 361 7.62 0.78 13.29
C SER A 361 6.22 1.14 13.77
N GLY A 362 5.65 0.37 14.69
CA GLY A 362 4.34 0.71 15.23
C GLY A 362 3.65 -0.43 15.95
N GLU A 363 2.53 -0.10 16.55
CA GLU A 363 1.64 -1.09 17.15
C GLU A 363 1.08 -2.02 16.06
N GLY A 364 0.95 -3.30 16.37
CA GLY A 364 0.44 -4.30 15.43
C GLY A 364 1.48 -4.81 14.42
N LEU A 365 2.75 -4.35 14.46
CA LEU A 365 3.81 -4.96 13.66
C LEU A 365 3.93 -6.45 13.98
N PHE A 366 3.87 -7.29 12.94
CA PHE A 366 3.78 -8.73 13.14
C PHE A 366 5.15 -9.39 13.34
N ILE A 367 6.11 -9.12 12.44
CA ILE A 367 7.43 -9.78 12.45
C ILE A 367 8.47 -8.90 11.73
N ALA A 368 9.75 -9.17 11.94
CA ALA A 368 10.83 -8.58 11.17
C ALA A 368 11.57 -9.66 10.34
N ALA A 369 12.18 -9.27 9.24
CA ALA A 369 12.96 -10.18 8.39
C ALA A 369 14.15 -9.44 7.74
N PRO A 370 15.15 -10.16 7.16
CA PRO A 370 16.27 -9.55 6.46
C PRO A 370 15.81 -8.54 5.41
N GLY A 371 16.33 -7.32 5.48
CA GLY A 371 15.94 -6.24 4.57
C GLY A 371 17.04 -5.24 4.25
N VAL A 372 18.30 -5.51 4.60
CA VAL A 372 19.44 -4.60 4.37
C VAL A 372 20.49 -5.26 3.50
N GLY A 373 20.79 -4.70 2.33
CA GLY A 373 21.81 -5.23 1.43
C GLY A 373 21.46 -6.64 0.91
N ILE A 374 20.22 -6.85 0.53
CA ILE A 374 19.71 -8.14 0.05
C ILE A 374 19.98 -8.28 -1.45
N VAL A 375 20.63 -9.38 -1.84
CA VAL A 375 20.87 -9.75 -3.23
C VAL A 375 19.59 -10.32 -3.85
N SER A 376 19.19 -9.80 -5.00
CA SER A 376 17.98 -10.24 -5.72
C SER A 376 18.15 -10.05 -7.24
N ALA A 377 17.29 -10.74 -8.00
CA ALA A 377 17.15 -10.50 -9.44
C ALA A 377 16.54 -9.12 -9.71
N TYR A 378 16.78 -8.59 -10.91
CA TYR A 378 16.20 -7.33 -11.36
C TYR A 378 15.88 -7.40 -12.87
N SER A 379 15.29 -6.32 -13.40
CA SER A 379 15.02 -6.23 -14.84
C SER A 379 16.30 -6.38 -15.69
N GLU A 380 16.13 -6.75 -16.95
CA GLU A 380 17.23 -6.93 -17.92
C GLU A 380 18.27 -7.99 -17.53
N GLY A 381 17.86 -9.00 -16.74
CA GLY A 381 18.74 -10.07 -16.26
C GLY A 381 19.83 -9.61 -15.28
N LYS A 382 19.67 -8.43 -14.67
CA LYS A 382 20.61 -7.86 -13.71
C LYS A 382 20.39 -8.44 -12.30
N THR A 383 21.46 -8.56 -11.55
CA THR A 383 21.44 -8.77 -10.09
C THR A 383 21.65 -7.44 -9.40
N VAL A 384 20.90 -7.19 -8.34
CA VAL A 384 21.00 -5.97 -7.52
C VAL A 384 21.14 -6.30 -6.05
N ILE A 385 21.73 -5.37 -5.32
CA ILE A 385 21.73 -5.35 -3.86
C ILE A 385 20.78 -4.23 -3.44
N GLY A 386 19.69 -4.59 -2.77
CA GLY A 386 18.65 -3.67 -2.36
C GLY A 386 18.41 -3.69 -0.86
N SER A 387 17.86 -2.59 -0.33
CA SER A 387 17.45 -2.49 1.07
C SER A 387 16.02 -1.97 1.16
N GLY A 388 15.21 -2.57 2.01
CA GLY A 388 13.82 -2.14 2.23
C GLY A 388 12.98 -3.19 2.96
N THR A 389 11.86 -2.76 3.47
CA THR A 389 10.83 -3.66 4.04
C THR A 389 10.17 -4.51 2.94
N SER A 390 10.31 -4.12 1.66
CA SER A 390 9.89 -4.91 0.50
C SER A 390 10.61 -6.26 0.43
N GLN A 391 11.95 -6.27 0.59
CA GLN A 391 12.76 -7.50 0.61
C GLN A 391 12.36 -8.39 1.78
N ALA A 392 12.18 -7.79 2.96
CA ALA A 392 11.73 -8.49 4.16
C ALA A 392 10.34 -9.14 3.98
N ALA A 393 9.39 -8.44 3.35
CA ALA A 393 8.06 -8.97 3.04
C ALA A 393 8.11 -10.11 2.02
N ALA A 394 8.94 -9.99 0.97
CA ALA A 394 9.11 -11.05 -0.03
C ALA A 394 9.70 -12.33 0.58
N LEU A 395 10.74 -12.23 1.41
CA LEU A 395 11.29 -13.37 2.15
C LEU A 395 10.25 -14.01 3.08
N THR A 396 9.43 -13.20 3.74
CA THR A 396 8.35 -13.69 4.61
C THR A 396 7.25 -14.38 3.79
N SER A 397 6.90 -13.85 2.62
CA SER A 397 5.95 -14.50 1.69
C SER A 397 6.46 -15.85 1.21
N GLY A 398 7.76 -15.97 0.91
CA GLY A 398 8.41 -17.24 0.61
C GLY A 398 8.37 -18.21 1.79
N ALA A 399 8.58 -17.73 3.03
CA ALA A 399 8.48 -18.53 4.24
C ALA A 399 7.05 -19.05 4.47
N VAL A 400 6.04 -18.21 4.25
CA VAL A 400 4.63 -18.62 4.29
C VAL A 400 4.35 -19.70 3.24
N SER A 401 4.82 -19.51 1.99
CA SER A 401 4.67 -20.51 0.93
C SER A 401 5.35 -21.85 1.29
N ALA A 402 6.55 -21.81 1.86
CA ALA A 402 7.27 -22.97 2.34
C ALA A 402 6.48 -23.74 3.40
N LEU A 403 5.89 -23.06 4.37
CA LEU A 403 5.05 -23.67 5.41
C LEU A 403 3.79 -24.33 4.80
N LEU A 404 3.09 -23.63 3.90
CA LEU A 404 1.89 -24.15 3.24
C LEU A 404 2.19 -25.42 2.42
N SER A 405 3.32 -25.47 1.71
CA SER A 405 3.75 -26.66 0.95
C SER A 405 4.17 -27.83 1.84
N ARG A 406 4.53 -27.55 3.09
CA ARG A 406 4.81 -28.55 4.14
C ARG A 406 3.55 -28.92 4.94
N HIS A 407 2.36 -28.67 4.37
CA HIS A 407 1.04 -29.02 4.90
C HIS A 407 0.61 -28.31 6.19
N TYR A 408 1.26 -27.19 6.57
CA TYR A 408 0.71 -26.32 7.60
C TYR A 408 -0.61 -25.69 7.14
N GLN A 409 -1.62 -25.73 7.99
CA GLN A 409 -2.89 -25.06 7.69
C GLN A 409 -2.70 -23.54 7.69
N ALA A 410 -3.32 -22.82 6.74
CA ALA A 410 -3.18 -21.38 6.61
C ALA A 410 -3.47 -20.62 7.93
N ALA A 411 -4.52 -21.02 8.64
CA ALA A 411 -4.88 -20.42 9.93
C ALA A 411 -3.81 -20.61 11.04
N ARG A 412 -2.93 -21.61 10.88
CA ARG A 412 -1.84 -21.88 11.85
C ARG A 412 -0.54 -21.18 11.51
N VAL A 413 -0.36 -20.76 10.25
CA VAL A 413 0.90 -20.14 9.79
C VAL A 413 1.32 -18.93 10.63
N PRO A 414 0.44 -17.96 10.97
CA PRO A 414 0.83 -16.85 11.83
C PRO A 414 1.39 -17.30 13.18
N GLN A 415 0.75 -18.27 13.82
CA GLN A 415 1.23 -18.83 15.09
C GLN A 415 2.60 -19.52 14.94
N VAL A 416 2.82 -20.28 13.86
CA VAL A 416 4.11 -20.96 13.60
C VAL A 416 5.22 -19.92 13.42
N LEU A 417 4.97 -18.86 12.66
CA LEU A 417 5.96 -17.78 12.47
C LEU A 417 6.34 -17.12 13.80
N THR A 418 5.35 -16.76 14.63
CA THR A 418 5.61 -16.09 15.92
C THR A 418 6.29 -16.99 16.93
N GLN A 419 5.99 -18.28 16.95
CA GLN A 419 6.60 -19.25 17.86
C GLN A 419 8.07 -19.54 17.53
N ASN A 420 8.44 -19.48 16.24
CA ASN A 420 9.81 -19.76 15.78
C ASN A 420 10.65 -18.48 15.61
N ALA A 421 10.06 -17.30 15.72
CA ALA A 421 10.76 -16.03 15.58
C ALA A 421 11.91 -15.93 16.59
N PHE A 422 13.09 -15.49 16.13
CA PHE A 422 14.24 -15.23 16.99
C PHE A 422 14.02 -13.93 17.77
N ARG A 423 13.97 -14.03 19.09
CA ARG A 423 13.74 -12.89 19.98
C ARG A 423 15.03 -12.13 20.24
N THR A 424 15.09 -10.87 19.87
CA THR A 424 16.28 -10.00 20.00
C THR A 424 16.30 -9.19 21.30
N GLY A 425 15.18 -9.12 22.01
CA GLY A 425 14.99 -8.17 23.13
C GLY A 425 14.60 -6.75 22.69
N ALA A 426 14.54 -6.45 21.37
CA ALA A 426 14.02 -5.20 20.86
C ALA A 426 12.51 -5.08 21.10
N PRO A 427 11.96 -3.84 21.16
CA PRO A 427 10.52 -3.63 21.31
C PRO A 427 9.69 -4.29 20.22
N ALA A 428 8.50 -4.81 20.55
CA ALA A 428 7.59 -5.39 19.58
C ALA A 428 7.14 -4.39 18.51
N SER A 429 7.12 -3.10 18.80
CA SER A 429 6.85 -2.07 17.79
C SER A 429 7.92 -1.96 16.70
N GLN A 430 9.12 -2.51 16.93
CA GLN A 430 10.26 -2.49 16.01
C GLN A 430 10.47 -3.81 15.25
N VAL A 431 10.23 -4.93 15.91
CA VAL A 431 10.52 -6.27 15.35
C VAL A 431 9.34 -7.26 15.45
N GLY A 432 8.19 -6.80 15.90
CA GLY A 432 7.03 -7.68 16.09
C GLY A 432 7.31 -8.80 17.10
N ALA A 433 6.98 -10.03 16.73
CA ALA A 433 7.28 -11.21 17.53
C ALA A 433 8.77 -11.55 17.59
N GLY A 434 9.60 -10.93 16.75
CA GLY A 434 11.03 -11.17 16.59
C GLY A 434 11.44 -11.27 15.12
N ILE A 435 12.63 -11.78 14.86
CA ILE A 435 13.14 -11.97 13.50
C ILE A 435 12.66 -13.30 12.94
N LEU A 436 12.16 -13.30 11.71
CA LEU A 436 11.68 -14.46 10.99
C LEU A 436 12.69 -15.61 11.00
N ARG A 437 12.24 -16.78 11.45
CA ARG A 437 12.97 -18.04 11.39
C ARG A 437 12.00 -19.19 11.11
N LEU A 438 12.39 -20.07 10.24
CA LEU A 438 11.60 -21.26 9.91
C LEU A 438 11.93 -22.45 10.82
N PRO A 439 10.92 -23.31 11.14
CA PRO A 439 11.13 -24.53 11.92
C PRO A 439 11.86 -25.62 11.12
#